data_4f1c883f0cb52f78195e2d274124d79e
#
_entry.id   4f1c883f0cb52f78195e2d274124d79e
#
_cell.length_a   1.000
_cell.length_b   1.000
_cell.length_c   1.000
_cell.angle_alpha   90.00
_cell.angle_beta   90.00
_cell.angle_gamma   90.00
#
_symmetry.space_group_name_H-M   'P 1'
#
loop_
_entity.id
_entity.type
_entity.pdbx_description
1 polymer ?
#
loop_
_entity_poly.entity_id
_entity_poly.type
_entity_poly.pdbx_seq_one_letter_code
_entity_poly.pdbx_strand_id
1 'polypeptide(L)'
;MPSEIALDEHTVPALIDRLIAESSLFHGIDPGALGDLLQQVGHHLELAPGDMLITEGDAADAIYFIERGGFEVLKRSQPGPSARVDPGQVDHCIGQALAGDVAGEVALIDRGTRSASLRALQPSVVLVLRIGDLESLAGAAPHPAIQMRLNLAREMARKVRHSTSSAVHHLEQSLLESQKRVELGRFMSRVLIGTCLYMFAMVWIQPLKAVVPDSTLFSVPLLLAFAFGLYLNIRTSMFPLSSYGFTLSGWRRALAEATLFSLPFLALIVFLKWALMQTSPAFSGRQLFDFYRPSGLSLGSTLAVLVAYATFVPIQEMVARSGIQSSMMMFLRARHRVPMSIFMSALLFSSTHLHTSFEFAALVFPLGLFWGWLYSRCPTLVGVVFSHLLIGIFAVFVVSFPFL
;
A
#
# COMPACT_ATOMS: atom_id res chain seq x y z
N MET A 1 -22.23 40.48 13.81
CA MET A 1 -23.50 39.72 13.90
C MET A 1 -24.07 39.65 12.48
N PRO A 2 -24.49 38.49 12.00
CA PRO A 2 -25.13 38.38 10.69
C PRO A 2 -26.37 39.28 10.63
N SER A 3 -26.56 40.02 9.52
CA SER A 3 -27.70 40.89 9.34
C SER A 3 -28.81 40.18 8.61
N GLU A 4 -29.97 40.00 9.24
CA GLU A 4 -31.17 39.51 8.57
C GLU A 4 -31.80 40.65 7.75
N ILE A 5 -32.07 40.36 6.47
CA ILE A 5 -32.68 41.28 5.51
C ILE A 5 -33.95 40.60 4.96
N ALA A 6 -35.08 41.34 4.98
CA ALA A 6 -36.31 40.87 4.37
C ALA A 6 -36.15 40.71 2.87
N LEU A 7 -36.85 39.73 2.29
CA LEU A 7 -36.86 39.52 0.82
C LEU A 7 -37.51 40.71 0.12
N ASP A 8 -36.83 41.21 -0.93
CA ASP A 8 -37.37 42.25 -1.78
C ASP A 8 -38.28 41.58 -2.85
N GLU A 9 -39.52 42.09 -2.98
CA GLU A 9 -40.51 41.59 -3.93
C GLU A 9 -39.97 41.48 -5.37
N HIS A 10 -39.04 42.33 -5.79
CA HIS A 10 -38.44 42.29 -7.13
C HIS A 10 -37.42 41.18 -7.31
N THR A 11 -36.84 40.64 -6.26
CA THR A 11 -35.83 39.56 -6.29
C THR A 11 -36.47 38.18 -6.20
N VAL A 12 -37.69 38.06 -5.68
CA VAL A 12 -38.37 36.76 -5.45
C VAL A 12 -38.53 35.93 -6.71
N PRO A 13 -38.99 36.46 -7.90
CA PRO A 13 -39.12 35.62 -9.09
C PRO A 13 -37.83 34.93 -9.56
N ALA A 14 -36.74 35.69 -9.60
CA ALA A 14 -35.44 35.12 -9.97
C ALA A 14 -34.93 34.12 -8.96
N LEU A 15 -35.23 34.31 -7.68
CA LEU A 15 -34.88 33.39 -6.59
C LEU A 15 -35.67 32.08 -6.74
N ILE A 16 -36.99 32.13 -7.07
CA ILE A 16 -37.82 30.94 -7.29
C ILE A 16 -37.27 30.09 -8.42
N ASP A 17 -36.93 30.70 -9.56
CA ASP A 17 -36.38 29.96 -10.71
C ASP A 17 -35.11 29.23 -10.32
N ARG A 18 -34.24 29.89 -9.55
CA ARG A 18 -33.00 29.27 -9.05
C ARG A 18 -33.28 28.15 -8.07
N LEU A 19 -34.13 28.35 -7.09
CA LEU A 19 -34.47 27.34 -6.07
C LEU A 19 -35.01 26.07 -6.72
N ILE A 20 -35.89 26.19 -7.72
CA ILE A 20 -36.47 25.06 -8.46
C ILE A 20 -35.42 24.38 -9.34
N ALA A 21 -34.50 25.15 -9.96
CA ALA A 21 -33.50 24.60 -10.87
C ALA A 21 -32.33 23.96 -10.11
N GLU A 22 -31.84 24.58 -9.02
CA GLU A 22 -30.60 24.20 -8.35
C GLU A 22 -30.82 23.27 -7.14
N SER A 23 -32.01 23.29 -6.51
CA SER A 23 -32.26 22.51 -5.29
C SER A 23 -33.36 21.47 -5.43
N SER A 24 -33.02 20.22 -5.15
CA SER A 24 -33.97 19.12 -5.13
C SER A 24 -35.09 19.28 -4.09
N LEU A 25 -34.91 20.11 -3.09
CA LEU A 25 -35.88 20.39 -2.02
C LEU A 25 -37.14 21.06 -2.58
N PHE A 26 -37.00 21.96 -3.53
CA PHE A 26 -38.12 22.73 -4.13
C PHE A 26 -38.66 22.14 -5.43
N HIS A 27 -38.15 21.01 -5.86
CA HIS A 27 -38.53 20.39 -7.12
C HIS A 27 -40.04 19.97 -7.12
N GLY A 28 -40.74 20.38 -8.17
CA GLY A 28 -42.18 20.04 -8.35
C GLY A 28 -43.13 20.83 -7.46
N ILE A 29 -42.68 21.93 -6.81
CA ILE A 29 -43.51 22.90 -6.14
C ILE A 29 -43.99 23.92 -7.19
N ASP A 30 -45.26 24.31 -7.11
CA ASP A 30 -45.81 25.37 -7.97
C ASP A 30 -45.05 26.70 -7.69
N PRO A 31 -44.55 27.39 -8.73
CA PRO A 31 -43.78 28.64 -8.54
C PRO A 31 -44.56 29.74 -7.80
N GLY A 32 -45.89 29.86 -8.05
CA GLY A 32 -46.70 30.85 -7.36
C GLY A 32 -46.83 30.54 -5.87
N ALA A 33 -47.14 29.26 -5.54
CA ALA A 33 -47.22 28.84 -4.13
C ALA A 33 -45.87 28.89 -3.41
N LEU A 34 -44.76 28.72 -4.10
CA LEU A 34 -43.42 28.94 -3.52
C LEU A 34 -43.16 30.43 -3.26
N GLY A 35 -43.57 31.30 -4.18
CA GLY A 35 -43.47 32.75 -4.05
C GLY A 35 -44.22 33.25 -2.82
N ASP A 36 -45.48 32.85 -2.65
CA ASP A 36 -46.30 33.22 -1.48
C ASP A 36 -45.66 32.73 -0.16
N LEU A 37 -45.09 31.53 -0.17
CA LEU A 37 -44.36 31.01 1.00
C LEU A 37 -43.13 31.85 1.33
N LEU A 38 -42.28 32.13 0.32
CA LEU A 38 -41.04 32.88 0.52
C LEU A 38 -41.28 34.30 0.98
N GLN A 39 -42.33 34.99 0.46
CA GLN A 39 -42.68 36.33 0.90
C GLN A 39 -43.15 36.36 2.36
N GLN A 40 -43.77 35.29 2.85
CA GLN A 40 -44.31 35.25 4.21
C GLN A 40 -43.23 34.89 5.25
N VAL A 41 -42.26 33.98 4.91
CA VAL A 41 -41.35 33.39 5.90
C VAL A 41 -39.88 33.39 5.47
N GLY A 42 -39.58 33.83 4.27
CA GLY A 42 -38.18 33.85 3.78
C GLY A 42 -37.42 35.06 4.28
N HIS A 43 -36.19 34.85 4.75
CA HIS A 43 -35.27 35.93 5.13
C HIS A 43 -33.89 35.64 4.55
N HIS A 44 -33.18 36.68 4.08
CA HIS A 44 -31.78 36.57 3.71
C HIS A 44 -30.89 36.81 4.94
N LEU A 45 -29.82 36.02 5.00
CA LEU A 45 -28.76 36.20 5.99
C LEU A 45 -27.43 36.37 5.26
N GLU A 46 -26.74 37.49 5.53
CA GLU A 46 -25.40 37.76 5.01
C GLU A 46 -24.35 37.38 6.02
N LEU A 47 -23.31 36.64 5.56
CA LEU A 47 -22.22 36.18 6.40
C LEU A 47 -20.88 36.63 5.81
N ALA A 48 -20.00 37.12 6.67
CA ALA A 48 -18.62 37.41 6.37
C ALA A 48 -17.76 36.10 6.41
N PRO A 49 -16.60 36.09 5.76
CA PRO A 49 -15.67 34.96 5.89
C PRO A 49 -15.31 34.71 7.36
N GLY A 50 -15.41 33.46 7.81
CA GLY A 50 -15.17 33.06 9.19
C GLY A 50 -16.40 33.00 10.08
N ASP A 51 -17.54 33.63 9.69
CA ASP A 51 -18.78 33.55 10.44
C ASP A 51 -19.33 32.12 10.49
N MET A 52 -19.91 31.78 11.65
CA MET A 52 -20.57 30.48 11.85
C MET A 52 -22.07 30.61 11.51
N LEU A 53 -22.53 29.86 10.52
CA LEU A 53 -23.95 29.73 10.18
C LEU A 53 -24.64 28.70 11.08
N ILE A 54 -23.97 27.57 11.32
CA ILE A 54 -24.45 26.47 12.16
C ILE A 54 -23.34 26.05 13.10
N THR A 55 -23.68 25.77 14.37
CA THR A 55 -22.76 25.19 15.36
C THR A 55 -23.21 23.77 15.72
N GLU A 56 -22.32 22.80 15.69
CA GLU A 56 -22.62 21.42 16.09
C GLU A 56 -23.11 21.33 17.52
N GLY A 57 -24.25 20.65 17.73
CA GLY A 57 -24.89 20.48 19.01
C GLY A 57 -25.97 21.53 19.34
N ASP A 58 -26.07 22.63 18.58
CA ASP A 58 -27.14 23.63 18.77
C ASP A 58 -28.51 23.04 18.37
N ALA A 59 -29.60 23.67 18.88
CA ALA A 59 -30.93 23.29 18.46
C ALA A 59 -31.16 23.62 16.97
N ALA A 60 -31.81 22.72 16.28
CA ALA A 60 -32.03 22.86 14.85
C ALA A 60 -33.43 23.47 14.59
N ASP A 61 -33.47 24.77 14.36
CA ASP A 61 -34.69 25.60 14.23
C ASP A 61 -34.97 26.15 12.81
N ALA A 62 -33.99 26.04 11.89
CA ALA A 62 -34.08 26.55 10.54
C ALA A 62 -33.35 25.65 9.55
N ILE A 63 -33.72 25.78 8.26
CA ILE A 63 -32.97 25.29 7.10
C ILE A 63 -32.43 26.47 6.31
N TYR A 64 -31.31 26.26 5.65
CA TYR A 64 -30.59 27.28 4.92
C TYR A 64 -30.35 26.81 3.49
N PHE A 65 -30.77 27.62 2.51
CA PHE A 65 -30.37 27.43 1.12
C PHE A 65 -29.24 28.42 0.80
N ILE A 66 -28.14 27.92 0.29
CA ILE A 66 -26.96 28.73 -0.03
C ILE A 66 -27.17 29.36 -1.41
N GLU A 67 -27.42 30.66 -1.45
CA GLU A 67 -27.60 31.37 -2.71
C GLU A 67 -26.27 31.77 -3.35
N ARG A 68 -25.36 32.26 -2.54
CA ARG A 68 -24.00 32.66 -2.97
C ARG A 68 -22.99 32.34 -1.89
N GLY A 69 -21.79 32.05 -2.31
CA GLY A 69 -20.68 31.77 -1.41
C GLY A 69 -20.38 30.30 -1.23
N GLY A 70 -19.84 29.97 -0.08
CA GLY A 70 -19.50 28.60 0.28
C GLY A 70 -19.08 28.46 1.73
N PHE A 71 -19.31 27.27 2.28
CA PHE A 71 -19.06 26.94 3.67
C PHE A 71 -18.22 25.67 3.78
N GLU A 72 -17.35 25.60 4.77
CA GLU A 72 -16.75 24.34 5.19
C GLU A 72 -17.63 23.67 6.25
N VAL A 73 -17.75 22.36 6.14
CA VAL A 73 -18.49 21.52 7.08
C VAL A 73 -17.49 20.93 8.06
N LEU A 74 -17.65 21.30 9.33
CA LEU A 74 -16.73 20.96 10.41
C LEU A 74 -17.39 19.96 11.37
N LYS A 75 -16.63 18.93 11.76
CA LYS A 75 -17.06 17.92 12.73
C LYS A 75 -16.08 17.87 13.88
N ARG A 76 -16.59 17.89 15.12
CA ARG A 76 -15.76 17.72 16.32
C ARG A 76 -15.21 16.31 16.40
N SER A 77 -13.91 16.19 16.65
CA SER A 77 -13.28 14.89 16.92
C SER A 77 -13.86 14.27 18.18
N GLN A 78 -14.40 13.06 18.08
CA GLN A 78 -14.59 12.22 19.25
C GLN A 78 -13.27 11.51 19.53
N PRO A 79 -12.69 11.61 20.74
CA PRO A 79 -11.47 10.88 21.08
C PRO A 79 -11.76 9.37 20.99
N GLY A 80 -11.06 8.69 20.09
CA GLY A 80 -11.10 7.23 20.02
C GLY A 80 -10.50 6.59 21.28
N PRO A 81 -10.83 5.33 21.60
CA PRO A 81 -10.38 4.64 22.82
C PRO A 81 -8.86 4.50 22.99
N SER A 82 -8.07 4.89 22.01
CA SER A 82 -6.59 4.85 22.03
C SER A 82 -5.91 6.20 21.80
N ALA A 83 -6.65 7.30 21.69
CA ALA A 83 -6.05 8.62 21.53
C ALA A 83 -5.51 9.11 22.88
N ARG A 84 -4.20 9.33 22.97
CA ARG A 84 -3.62 10.21 24.00
C ARG A 84 -4.29 11.57 23.84
N VAL A 85 -4.99 12.00 24.88
CA VAL A 85 -5.76 13.24 24.93
C VAL A 85 -4.82 14.41 24.71
N ASP A 86 -4.85 14.96 23.49
CA ASP A 86 -4.33 16.31 23.25
C ASP A 86 -5.47 17.27 23.64
N PRO A 87 -5.28 18.25 24.53
CA PRO A 87 -6.34 19.09 25.07
C PRO A 87 -6.91 20.16 24.11
N GLY A 88 -6.57 20.11 22.82
CA GLY A 88 -7.16 20.94 21.78
C GLY A 88 -8.24 20.17 21.01
N GLN A 89 -9.52 20.51 21.22
CA GLN A 89 -10.60 20.10 20.33
C GLN A 89 -10.28 20.58 18.91
N VAL A 90 -9.88 19.65 18.02
CA VAL A 90 -9.60 19.97 16.61
C VAL A 90 -10.84 19.65 15.81
N ASP A 91 -11.45 20.70 15.24
CA ASP A 91 -12.53 20.53 14.25
C ASP A 91 -11.93 20.01 12.94
N HIS A 92 -12.47 18.89 12.45
CA HIS A 92 -12.07 18.33 11.17
C HIS A 92 -13.01 18.78 10.07
N CYS A 93 -12.48 19.34 9.00
CA CYS A 93 -13.23 19.61 7.79
C CYS A 93 -13.61 18.27 7.13
N ILE A 94 -14.91 17.98 7.08
CA ILE A 94 -15.46 16.74 6.48
C ILE A 94 -16.08 16.95 5.10
N GLY A 95 -16.19 18.21 4.65
CA GLY A 95 -16.76 18.56 3.36
C GLY A 95 -16.94 20.07 3.17
N GLN A 96 -17.56 20.42 2.06
CA GLN A 96 -17.95 21.80 1.74
C GLN A 96 -19.40 21.82 1.29
N ALA A 97 -20.11 22.92 1.56
CA ALA A 97 -21.42 23.25 1.05
C ALA A 97 -21.29 24.52 0.19
N LEU A 98 -21.81 24.48 -1.02
CA LEU A 98 -21.66 25.50 -2.06
C LEU A 98 -22.99 26.10 -2.45
N ALA A 99 -22.99 27.16 -3.26
CA ALA A 99 -24.20 27.74 -3.85
C ALA A 99 -25.03 26.64 -4.56
N GLY A 100 -26.35 26.64 -4.28
CA GLY A 100 -27.29 25.60 -4.71
C GLY A 100 -27.57 24.51 -3.66
N ASP A 101 -26.68 24.35 -2.66
CA ASP A 101 -26.86 23.35 -1.61
C ASP A 101 -27.84 23.82 -0.52
N VAL A 102 -28.44 22.84 0.15
CA VAL A 102 -29.28 23.05 1.34
C VAL A 102 -28.53 22.53 2.57
N ALA A 103 -28.55 23.29 3.64
CA ALA A 103 -27.92 22.94 4.90
C ALA A 103 -28.93 22.99 6.07
N GLY A 104 -28.74 22.11 7.05
CA GLY A 104 -29.59 22.01 8.23
C GLY A 104 -30.92 21.30 7.98
N GLU A 105 -31.08 20.65 6.84
CA GLU A 105 -32.29 19.97 6.37
C GLU A 105 -32.73 18.82 7.29
N VAL A 106 -31.77 18.17 7.98
CA VAL A 106 -32.06 17.02 8.86
C VAL A 106 -33.04 17.41 9.98
N ALA A 107 -32.95 18.63 10.43
CA ALA A 107 -33.83 19.18 11.48
C ALA A 107 -35.33 19.20 11.14
N LEU A 108 -35.68 19.22 9.85
CA LEU A 108 -37.08 19.11 9.40
C LEU A 108 -37.69 17.73 9.67
N ILE A 109 -36.85 16.71 9.87
CA ILE A 109 -37.30 15.33 10.04
C ILE A 109 -37.25 14.92 11.50
N ASP A 110 -36.10 15.12 12.17
CA ASP A 110 -35.86 14.55 13.50
C ASP A 110 -35.94 15.58 14.65
N ARG A 111 -36.00 16.89 14.35
CA ARG A 111 -35.95 17.97 15.33
C ARG A 111 -34.78 17.83 16.33
N GLY A 112 -33.72 17.18 15.90
CA GLY A 112 -32.53 16.93 16.70
C GLY A 112 -31.62 18.16 16.86
N THR A 113 -30.43 17.91 17.36
CA THR A 113 -29.37 18.89 17.36
C THR A 113 -28.59 18.94 16.07
N ARG A 114 -27.92 20.03 15.78
CA ARG A 114 -27.05 20.17 14.59
C ARG A 114 -25.96 19.11 14.57
N SER A 115 -25.88 18.38 13.49
CA SER A 115 -24.92 17.25 13.34
C SER A 115 -23.51 17.68 12.99
N ALA A 116 -23.31 18.90 12.53
CA ALA A 116 -22.01 19.48 12.15
C ALA A 116 -22.09 21.01 12.22
N SER A 117 -20.93 21.67 12.23
CA SER A 117 -20.82 23.12 12.14
C SER A 117 -20.60 23.54 10.68
N LEU A 118 -21.11 24.72 10.30
CA LEU A 118 -20.86 25.36 9.02
C LEU A 118 -20.21 26.72 9.22
N ARG A 119 -19.02 26.93 8.65
CA ARG A 119 -18.25 28.18 8.70
C ARG A 119 -18.09 28.74 7.31
N ALA A 120 -18.41 30.03 7.12
CA ALA A 120 -18.29 30.70 5.84
C ALA A 120 -16.82 30.80 5.40
N LEU A 121 -16.50 30.36 4.17
CA LEU A 121 -15.19 30.48 3.56
C LEU A 121 -14.98 31.81 2.86
N GLN A 122 -16.05 32.44 2.41
CA GLN A 122 -16.09 33.68 1.66
C GLN A 122 -17.38 34.45 1.98
N PRO A 123 -17.53 35.71 1.54
CA PRO A 123 -18.80 36.43 1.70
C PRO A 123 -19.93 35.59 1.11
N SER A 124 -20.91 35.25 1.94
CA SER A 124 -21.98 34.31 1.60
C SER A 124 -23.36 34.88 1.91
N VAL A 125 -24.34 34.49 1.10
CA VAL A 125 -25.75 34.86 1.30
C VAL A 125 -26.55 33.55 1.32
N VAL A 126 -27.37 33.41 2.35
CA VAL A 126 -28.24 32.24 2.49
C VAL A 126 -29.68 32.68 2.69
N LEU A 127 -30.61 31.94 2.08
CA LEU A 127 -32.03 32.03 2.38
C LEU A 127 -32.30 31.18 3.62
N VAL A 128 -32.95 31.77 4.62
CA VAL A 128 -33.33 31.15 5.90
C VAL A 128 -34.81 30.83 5.88
N LEU A 129 -35.18 29.60 6.19
CA LEU A 129 -36.54 29.14 6.39
C LEU A 129 -36.66 28.53 7.78
N ARG A 130 -37.34 29.22 8.70
CA ARG A 130 -37.54 28.73 10.06
C ARG A 130 -38.58 27.62 10.10
N ILE A 131 -38.31 26.56 10.82
CA ILE A 131 -39.20 25.38 10.90
C ILE A 131 -40.56 25.72 11.49
N GLY A 132 -40.58 26.58 12.53
CA GLY A 132 -41.84 27.05 13.18
C GLY A 132 -42.75 27.80 12.21
N ASP A 133 -42.17 28.63 11.33
CA ASP A 133 -42.91 29.39 10.33
C ASP A 133 -43.49 28.46 9.23
N LEU A 134 -42.71 27.52 8.79
CA LEU A 134 -43.13 26.47 7.84
C LEU A 134 -44.28 25.61 8.42
N GLU A 135 -44.26 25.33 9.72
CA GLU A 135 -45.31 24.57 10.40
C GLU A 135 -46.61 25.37 10.55
N SER A 136 -46.51 26.64 10.86
CA SER A 136 -47.68 27.51 10.95
C SER A 136 -48.39 27.68 9.64
N LEU A 137 -47.66 27.77 8.53
CA LEU A 137 -48.18 27.86 7.16
C LEU A 137 -48.73 26.52 6.62
N ALA A 138 -48.26 25.38 7.11
CA ALA A 138 -48.74 24.09 6.71
C ALA A 138 -50.26 23.89 6.97
N GLY A 139 -50.86 24.66 7.89
CA GLY A 139 -52.31 24.72 8.11
C GLY A 139 -53.09 25.57 7.10
N ALA A 140 -52.45 26.59 6.52
CA ALA A 140 -53.07 27.53 5.58
C ALA A 140 -52.80 27.18 4.10
N ALA A 141 -51.60 26.68 3.80
CA ALA A 141 -51.18 26.28 2.44
C ALA A 141 -50.42 24.96 2.51
N PRO A 142 -51.10 23.82 2.66
CA PRO A 142 -50.42 22.53 2.98
C PRO A 142 -49.55 22.00 1.84
N HIS A 143 -49.78 22.34 0.59
CA HIS A 143 -49.14 21.73 -0.57
C HIS A 143 -47.66 21.99 -0.66
N PRO A 144 -47.07 23.20 -0.58
CA PRO A 144 -45.63 23.43 -0.67
C PRO A 144 -44.85 22.79 0.49
N ALA A 145 -45.34 22.92 1.72
CA ALA A 145 -44.68 22.37 2.90
C ALA A 145 -44.63 20.82 2.89
N ILE A 146 -45.73 20.18 2.45
CA ILE A 146 -45.79 18.72 2.29
C ILE A 146 -44.80 18.27 1.20
N GLN A 147 -44.76 18.97 0.05
CA GLN A 147 -43.88 18.61 -1.05
C GLN A 147 -42.43 18.77 -0.66
N MET A 148 -42.04 19.84 0.06
CA MET A 148 -40.71 20.00 0.59
C MET A 148 -40.32 18.83 1.50
N ARG A 149 -41.20 18.44 2.45
CA ARG A 149 -40.93 17.28 3.34
C ARG A 149 -40.74 15.97 2.57
N LEU A 150 -41.55 15.72 1.55
CA LEU A 150 -41.43 14.55 0.68
C LEU A 150 -40.11 14.55 -0.12
N ASN A 151 -39.78 15.71 -0.68
CA ASN A 151 -38.52 15.86 -1.42
C ASN A 151 -37.31 15.64 -0.48
N LEU A 152 -37.37 16.20 0.71
CA LEU A 152 -36.32 16.01 1.74
C LEU A 152 -36.21 14.54 2.15
N ALA A 153 -37.33 13.86 2.41
CA ALA A 153 -37.32 12.43 2.73
C ALA A 153 -36.68 11.59 1.61
N ARG A 154 -36.98 11.93 0.35
CA ARG A 154 -36.35 11.26 -0.82
C ARG A 154 -34.85 11.54 -0.90
N GLU A 155 -34.43 12.79 -0.63
CA GLU A 155 -33.04 13.19 -0.63
C GLU A 155 -32.26 12.47 0.49
N MET A 156 -32.82 12.45 1.71
CA MET A 156 -32.23 11.73 2.85
C MET A 156 -32.11 10.24 2.58
N ALA A 157 -33.16 9.62 2.02
CA ALA A 157 -33.13 8.21 1.63
C ALA A 157 -32.03 7.92 0.59
N ARG A 158 -31.79 8.87 -0.32
CA ARG A 158 -30.70 8.78 -1.32
C ARG A 158 -29.33 8.93 -0.66
N LYS A 159 -29.14 9.95 0.20
CA LYS A 159 -27.90 10.18 0.96
C LYS A 159 -27.56 8.97 1.84
N VAL A 160 -28.53 8.42 2.57
CA VAL A 160 -28.34 7.21 3.41
C VAL A 160 -27.91 6.01 2.55
N ARG A 161 -28.58 5.73 1.44
CA ARG A 161 -28.18 4.64 0.54
C ARG A 161 -26.77 4.82 0.01
N HIS A 162 -26.42 6.04 -0.43
CA HIS A 162 -25.07 6.33 -0.93
C HIS A 162 -24.01 6.18 0.17
N SER A 163 -24.27 6.72 1.36
CA SER A 163 -23.37 6.61 2.51
C SER A 163 -23.18 5.15 2.94
N THR A 164 -24.27 4.38 2.98
CA THR A 164 -24.21 2.95 3.34
C THR A 164 -23.40 2.16 2.31
N SER A 165 -23.64 2.38 1.00
CA SER A 165 -22.87 1.69 -0.04
C SER A 165 -21.38 2.05 -0.01
N SER A 166 -21.04 3.31 0.24
CA SER A 166 -19.65 3.75 0.39
C SER A 166 -19.00 3.12 1.64
N ALA A 167 -19.71 3.08 2.76
CA ALA A 167 -19.22 2.47 4.00
C ALA A 167 -18.98 0.96 3.82
N VAL A 168 -19.91 0.25 3.18
CA VAL A 168 -19.76 -1.17 2.84
C VAL A 168 -18.53 -1.39 1.95
N HIS A 169 -18.37 -0.59 0.90
CA HIS A 169 -17.23 -0.71 0.00
C HIS A 169 -15.88 -0.47 0.71
N HIS A 170 -15.80 0.54 1.58
CA HIS A 170 -14.60 0.79 2.40
C HIS A 170 -14.32 -0.36 3.37
N LEU A 171 -15.37 -0.94 3.96
CA LEU A 171 -15.23 -2.07 4.88
C LEU A 171 -14.72 -3.33 4.15
N GLU A 172 -15.26 -3.63 2.97
CA GLU A 172 -14.81 -4.72 2.11
C GLU A 172 -13.35 -4.57 1.70
N GLN A 173 -12.92 -3.36 1.31
CA GLN A 173 -11.53 -3.08 1.00
C GLN A 173 -10.61 -3.28 2.21
N SER A 174 -11.02 -2.79 3.38
CA SER A 174 -10.26 -2.95 4.63
C SER A 174 -10.14 -4.41 5.04
N LEU A 175 -11.22 -5.19 4.90
CA LEU A 175 -11.20 -6.63 5.15
C LEU A 175 -10.27 -7.38 4.20
N LEU A 176 -10.33 -7.06 2.90
CA LEU A 176 -9.45 -7.67 1.90
C LEU A 176 -7.97 -7.35 2.16
N GLU A 177 -7.67 -6.11 2.54
CA GLU A 177 -6.30 -5.74 2.92
C GLU A 177 -5.83 -6.47 4.20
N SER A 178 -6.71 -6.62 5.18
CA SER A 178 -6.42 -7.37 6.40
C SER A 178 -6.15 -8.84 6.10
N GLN A 179 -6.99 -9.47 5.27
CA GLN A 179 -6.80 -10.85 4.84
C GLN A 179 -5.47 -11.05 4.09
N LYS A 180 -5.13 -10.14 3.17
CA LYS A 180 -3.82 -10.17 2.46
C LYS A 180 -2.65 -10.10 3.44
N ARG A 181 -2.73 -9.29 4.48
CA ARG A 181 -1.68 -9.19 5.51
C ARG A 181 -1.54 -10.47 6.35
N VAL A 182 -2.66 -11.03 6.78
CA VAL A 182 -2.65 -12.29 7.54
C VAL A 182 -2.05 -13.42 6.71
N GLU A 183 -2.45 -13.54 5.45
CA GLU A 183 -1.91 -14.56 4.55
C GLU A 183 -0.41 -14.37 4.28
N LEU A 184 0.03 -13.12 4.08
CA LEU A 184 1.44 -12.81 3.91
C LEU A 184 2.24 -13.13 5.19
N GLY A 185 1.68 -12.86 6.37
CA GLY A 185 2.28 -13.25 7.65
C GLY A 185 2.44 -14.76 7.78
N ARG A 186 1.41 -15.54 7.41
CA ARG A 186 1.48 -17.01 7.37
C ARG A 186 2.52 -17.51 6.38
N PHE A 187 2.56 -16.92 5.19
CA PHE A 187 3.56 -17.22 4.17
C PHE A 187 4.97 -17.01 4.72
N MET A 188 5.25 -15.84 5.29
CA MET A 188 6.53 -15.50 5.87
C MET A 188 6.92 -16.45 7.01
N SER A 189 5.99 -16.79 7.90
CA SER A 189 6.24 -17.76 8.99
C SER A 189 6.66 -19.12 8.44
N ARG A 190 5.99 -19.63 7.40
CA ARG A 190 6.36 -20.91 6.76
C ARG A 190 7.75 -20.84 6.12
N VAL A 191 8.09 -19.72 5.44
CA VAL A 191 9.41 -19.53 4.83
C VAL A 191 10.49 -19.48 5.90
N LEU A 192 10.29 -18.73 6.99
CA LEU A 192 11.26 -18.65 8.09
C LEU A 192 11.44 -19.99 8.80
N ILE A 193 10.37 -20.70 9.13
CA ILE A 193 10.43 -22.04 9.73
C ILE A 193 11.19 -22.99 8.79
N GLY A 194 10.84 -23.00 7.49
CA GLY A 194 11.53 -23.84 6.50
C GLY A 194 13.02 -23.50 6.40
N THR A 195 13.40 -22.22 6.39
CA THR A 195 14.80 -21.79 6.38
C THR A 195 15.54 -22.23 7.64
N CYS A 196 14.94 -22.06 8.82
CA CYS A 196 15.53 -22.51 10.07
C CYS A 196 15.72 -24.03 10.10
N LEU A 197 14.70 -24.79 9.70
CA LEU A 197 14.79 -26.25 9.62
C LEU A 197 15.88 -26.69 8.63
N TYR A 198 15.99 -26.05 7.48
CA TYR A 198 17.06 -26.29 6.53
C TYR A 198 18.43 -26.04 7.14
N MET A 199 18.62 -24.91 7.83
CA MET A 199 19.89 -24.59 8.49
C MET A 199 20.26 -25.60 9.59
N PHE A 200 19.30 -25.98 10.43
CA PHE A 200 19.49 -27.02 11.44
C PHE A 200 19.88 -28.35 10.79
N ALA A 201 19.18 -28.79 9.77
CA ALA A 201 19.47 -30.02 9.06
C ALA A 201 20.89 -30.01 8.46
N MET A 202 21.34 -28.88 7.90
CA MET A 202 22.71 -28.71 7.37
C MET A 202 23.77 -28.88 8.45
N VAL A 203 23.55 -28.37 9.66
CA VAL A 203 24.45 -28.56 10.79
C VAL A 203 24.46 -30.03 11.26
N TRP A 204 23.28 -30.66 11.35
CA TRP A 204 23.16 -32.05 11.79
C TRP A 204 23.78 -33.08 10.83
N ILE A 205 23.90 -32.73 9.54
CA ILE A 205 24.56 -33.55 8.52
C ILE A 205 26.10 -33.48 8.61
N GLN A 206 26.68 -32.46 9.27
CA GLN A 206 28.14 -32.31 9.36
C GLN A 206 28.88 -33.53 9.93
N PRO A 207 28.43 -34.19 11.02
CA PRO A 207 29.07 -35.41 11.53
C PRO A 207 29.02 -36.57 10.53
N LEU A 208 28.00 -36.65 9.66
CA LEU A 208 27.86 -37.70 8.66
C LEU A 208 28.94 -37.61 7.56
N LYS A 209 29.53 -36.43 7.36
CA LYS A 209 30.67 -36.25 6.41
C LYS A 209 31.89 -37.07 6.78
N ALA A 210 32.04 -37.45 8.04
CA ALA A 210 33.12 -38.34 8.48
C ALA A 210 32.93 -39.78 7.98
N VAL A 211 31.69 -40.19 7.73
CA VAL A 211 31.34 -41.54 7.29
C VAL A 211 31.05 -41.58 5.79
N VAL A 212 30.43 -40.52 5.26
CA VAL A 212 30.12 -40.38 3.84
C VAL A 212 30.85 -39.14 3.31
N PRO A 213 31.95 -39.32 2.56
CA PRO A 213 32.79 -38.23 2.10
C PRO A 213 32.07 -37.20 1.22
N ASP A 214 31.05 -37.64 0.48
CA ASP A 214 30.26 -36.78 -0.40
C ASP A 214 28.98 -36.26 0.28
N SER A 215 29.10 -35.08 0.83
CA SER A 215 27.95 -34.41 1.50
C SER A 215 26.84 -33.97 0.53
N THR A 216 27.09 -33.99 -0.78
CA THR A 216 26.08 -33.61 -1.78
C THR A 216 24.91 -34.60 -1.79
N LEU A 217 25.17 -35.85 -1.41
CA LEU A 217 24.14 -36.91 -1.31
C LEU A 217 22.98 -36.51 -0.36
N PHE A 218 23.24 -35.73 0.68
CA PHE A 218 22.26 -35.30 1.66
C PHE A 218 21.82 -33.84 1.46
N SER A 219 22.75 -32.96 1.14
CA SER A 219 22.47 -31.54 1.02
C SER A 219 21.58 -31.23 -0.19
N VAL A 220 21.76 -31.94 -1.29
CA VAL A 220 20.98 -31.77 -2.52
C VAL A 220 19.49 -32.14 -2.32
N PRO A 221 19.14 -33.36 -1.86
CA PRO A 221 17.75 -33.70 -1.59
C PRO A 221 17.07 -32.76 -0.60
N LEU A 222 17.80 -32.31 0.45
CA LEU A 222 17.26 -31.40 1.43
C LEU A 222 16.97 -30.01 0.83
N LEU A 223 17.86 -29.47 0.01
CA LEU A 223 17.64 -28.22 -0.70
C LEU A 223 16.45 -28.33 -1.67
N LEU A 224 16.36 -29.44 -2.43
CA LEU A 224 15.23 -29.68 -3.32
C LEU A 224 13.91 -29.80 -2.58
N ALA A 225 13.88 -30.51 -1.43
CA ALA A 225 12.68 -30.61 -0.60
C ALA A 225 12.25 -29.22 -0.06
N PHE A 226 13.20 -28.42 0.41
CA PHE A 226 12.94 -27.06 0.87
C PHE A 226 12.42 -26.17 -0.27
N ALA A 227 13.07 -26.21 -1.44
CA ALA A 227 12.68 -25.44 -2.61
C ALA A 227 11.29 -25.85 -3.12
N PHE A 228 10.97 -27.14 -3.10
CA PHE A 228 9.65 -27.66 -3.46
C PHE A 228 8.58 -27.17 -2.48
N GLY A 229 8.83 -27.26 -1.17
CA GLY A 229 7.94 -26.71 -0.14
C GLY A 229 7.70 -25.20 -0.30
N LEU A 230 8.75 -24.45 -0.61
CA LEU A 230 8.64 -23.02 -0.90
C LEU A 230 7.83 -22.76 -2.19
N TYR A 231 8.07 -23.51 -3.25
CA TYR A 231 7.31 -23.40 -4.50
C TYR A 231 5.81 -23.67 -4.26
N LEU A 232 5.48 -24.70 -3.50
CA LEU A 232 4.08 -24.97 -3.11
C LEU A 232 3.48 -23.82 -2.31
N ASN A 233 4.24 -23.25 -1.37
CA ASN A 233 3.79 -22.09 -0.59
C ASN A 233 3.52 -20.86 -1.48
N ILE A 234 4.38 -20.60 -2.47
CA ILE A 234 4.19 -19.54 -3.47
C ILE A 234 2.96 -19.84 -4.34
N ARG A 235 2.83 -21.07 -4.82
CA ARG A 235 1.75 -21.49 -5.73
C ARG A 235 0.36 -21.44 -5.09
N THR A 236 0.28 -21.66 -3.78
CA THR A 236 -0.97 -21.63 -2.99
C THR A 236 -1.25 -20.29 -2.37
N SER A 237 -0.38 -19.30 -2.53
CA SER A 237 -0.57 -17.94 -2.00
C SER A 237 -1.67 -17.19 -2.78
N MET A 238 -2.23 -16.15 -2.16
CA MET A 238 -3.21 -15.25 -2.79
C MET A 238 -2.61 -14.34 -3.86
N PHE A 239 -1.28 -14.30 -4.00
CA PHE A 239 -0.60 -13.39 -4.91
C PHE A 239 -0.19 -14.10 -6.20
N PRO A 240 -0.23 -13.39 -7.35
CA PRO A 240 0.20 -13.98 -8.62
C PRO A 240 1.69 -14.30 -8.61
N LEU A 241 2.11 -15.32 -9.37
CA LEU A 241 3.50 -15.76 -9.47
C LEU A 241 4.46 -14.62 -9.87
N SER A 242 3.97 -13.68 -10.68
CA SER A 242 4.74 -12.48 -11.07
C SER A 242 5.17 -11.61 -9.88
N SER A 243 4.37 -11.57 -8.80
CA SER A 243 4.74 -10.85 -7.56
C SER A 243 5.95 -11.44 -6.85
N TYR A 244 6.27 -12.69 -7.14
CA TYR A 244 7.43 -13.42 -6.62
C TYR A 244 8.60 -13.49 -7.63
N GLY A 245 8.54 -12.72 -8.72
CA GLY A 245 9.59 -12.69 -9.74
C GLY A 245 9.53 -13.81 -10.78
N PHE A 246 8.51 -14.68 -10.75
CA PHE A 246 8.27 -15.67 -11.80
C PHE A 246 7.59 -15.01 -13.00
N THR A 247 8.34 -14.19 -13.71
CA THR A 247 7.88 -13.46 -14.88
C THR A 247 9.03 -13.29 -15.88
N LEU A 248 8.69 -13.31 -17.18
CA LEU A 248 9.59 -12.93 -18.26
C LEU A 248 9.43 -11.46 -18.66
N SER A 249 8.54 -10.70 -18.00
CA SER A 249 8.40 -9.27 -18.26
C SER A 249 9.72 -8.55 -17.98
N GLY A 250 10.23 -7.78 -18.94
CA GLY A 250 11.47 -7.04 -18.80
C GLY A 250 12.76 -7.86 -18.78
N TRP A 251 12.73 -9.15 -19.16
CA TRP A 251 13.89 -10.06 -19.10
C TRP A 251 15.12 -9.54 -19.86
N ARG A 252 14.92 -8.87 -21.01
CA ARG A 252 16.04 -8.31 -21.80
C ARG A 252 16.76 -7.21 -21.03
N ARG A 253 16.02 -6.31 -20.40
CA ARG A 253 16.57 -5.27 -19.55
C ARG A 253 17.25 -5.89 -18.32
N ALA A 254 16.64 -6.89 -17.71
CA ALA A 254 17.20 -7.60 -16.56
C ALA A 254 18.55 -8.25 -16.91
N LEU A 255 18.68 -8.90 -18.09
CA LEU A 255 19.94 -9.46 -18.56
C LEU A 255 21.00 -8.38 -18.86
N ALA A 256 20.61 -7.29 -19.51
CA ALA A 256 21.54 -6.19 -19.83
C ALA A 256 22.09 -5.55 -18.54
N GLU A 257 21.22 -5.23 -17.57
CA GLU A 257 21.63 -4.70 -16.28
C GLU A 257 22.47 -5.71 -15.47
N ALA A 258 22.09 -6.99 -15.49
CA ALA A 258 22.85 -8.06 -14.85
C ALA A 258 24.26 -8.17 -15.42
N THR A 259 24.42 -8.16 -16.74
CA THR A 259 25.73 -8.19 -17.38
C THR A 259 26.55 -6.95 -16.99
N LEU A 260 25.99 -5.76 -17.18
CA LEU A 260 26.70 -4.49 -16.95
C LEU A 260 27.19 -4.38 -15.49
N PHE A 261 26.31 -4.64 -14.52
CA PHE A 261 26.66 -4.47 -13.10
C PHE A 261 27.45 -5.65 -12.53
N SER A 262 27.54 -6.80 -13.22
CA SER A 262 28.44 -7.89 -12.83
C SER A 262 29.89 -7.67 -13.24
N LEU A 263 30.16 -6.88 -14.30
CA LEU A 263 31.53 -6.64 -14.79
C LEU A 263 32.49 -6.11 -13.71
N PRO A 264 32.13 -5.15 -12.86
CA PRO A 264 33.03 -4.69 -11.77
C PRO A 264 33.40 -5.81 -10.80
N PHE A 265 32.49 -6.76 -10.52
CA PHE A 265 32.77 -7.91 -9.65
C PHE A 265 33.73 -8.88 -10.32
N LEU A 266 33.58 -9.15 -11.63
CA LEU A 266 34.53 -9.98 -12.37
C LEU A 266 35.93 -9.35 -12.34
N ALA A 267 36.04 -8.05 -12.57
CA ALA A 267 37.30 -7.31 -12.49
C ALA A 267 37.90 -7.35 -11.06
N LEU A 268 37.07 -7.19 -10.03
CA LEU A 268 37.49 -7.30 -8.64
C LEU A 268 38.02 -8.68 -8.30
N ILE A 269 37.37 -9.75 -8.75
CA ILE A 269 37.80 -11.15 -8.55
C ILE A 269 39.20 -11.37 -9.15
N VAL A 270 39.42 -10.90 -10.39
CA VAL A 270 40.75 -10.99 -11.04
C VAL A 270 41.81 -10.20 -10.27
N PHE A 271 41.45 -8.96 -9.89
CA PHE A 271 42.36 -8.09 -9.12
C PHE A 271 42.75 -8.72 -7.77
N LEU A 272 41.76 -9.24 -7.03
CA LEU A 272 42.03 -9.88 -5.73
C LEU A 272 42.94 -11.09 -5.87
N LYS A 273 42.68 -11.96 -6.86
CA LYS A 273 43.59 -13.10 -7.10
C LYS A 273 45.01 -12.63 -7.46
N TRP A 274 45.12 -11.67 -8.36
CA TRP A 274 46.40 -11.09 -8.73
C TRP A 274 47.14 -10.51 -7.49
N ALA A 275 46.48 -9.75 -6.65
CA ALA A 275 47.05 -9.19 -5.42
C ALA A 275 47.49 -10.29 -4.45
N LEU A 276 46.69 -11.36 -4.28
CA LEU A 276 47.05 -12.52 -3.44
C LEU A 276 48.28 -13.30 -4.00
N MET A 277 48.39 -13.40 -5.32
CA MET A 277 49.57 -13.98 -5.94
C MET A 277 50.86 -13.20 -5.66
N GLN A 278 50.76 -11.87 -5.43
CA GLN A 278 51.93 -11.03 -5.09
C GLN A 278 52.29 -11.06 -3.59
N THR A 279 51.27 -11.30 -2.74
CA THR A 279 51.42 -11.07 -1.27
C THR A 279 51.36 -12.36 -0.45
N SER A 280 50.79 -13.44 -0.97
CA SER A 280 50.56 -14.67 -0.19
C SER A 280 51.34 -15.86 -0.76
N PRO A 281 52.16 -16.54 0.06
CA PRO A 281 52.87 -17.77 -0.35
C PRO A 281 51.94 -18.89 -0.83
N ALA A 282 50.68 -18.94 -0.33
CA ALA A 282 49.68 -19.93 -0.71
C ALA A 282 49.23 -19.80 -2.17
N PHE A 283 49.46 -18.65 -2.79
CA PHE A 283 49.14 -18.34 -4.18
C PHE A 283 50.36 -18.26 -5.09
N SER A 284 51.55 -18.40 -4.52
CA SER A 284 52.81 -18.38 -5.24
C SER A 284 52.85 -19.50 -6.28
N GLY A 285 53.19 -19.16 -7.52
CA GLY A 285 53.30 -20.15 -8.64
C GLY A 285 51.97 -20.57 -9.29
N ARG A 286 50.82 -20.00 -8.80
CA ARG A 286 49.49 -20.25 -9.49
C ARG A 286 49.35 -19.37 -10.73
N GLN A 287 48.51 -19.81 -11.66
CA GLN A 287 48.14 -19.01 -12.83
C GLN A 287 46.95 -18.11 -12.48
N LEU A 288 46.85 -16.92 -13.10
CA LEU A 288 45.73 -16.00 -12.91
C LEU A 288 44.40 -16.60 -13.36
N PHE A 289 44.43 -17.29 -14.49
CA PHE A 289 43.30 -18.05 -15.02
C PHE A 289 43.71 -19.53 -14.99
N ASP A 290 43.09 -20.29 -14.13
CA ASP A 290 43.39 -21.68 -13.86
C ASP A 290 42.06 -22.45 -13.89
N PHE A 291 41.70 -22.96 -15.07
CA PHE A 291 40.44 -23.67 -15.23
C PHE A 291 40.34 -24.83 -14.24
N TYR A 292 39.35 -24.79 -13.40
CA TYR A 292 39.12 -25.77 -12.34
C TYR A 292 39.07 -27.18 -12.90
N ARG A 293 40.08 -27.93 -12.56
CA ARG A 293 40.13 -29.37 -12.72
C ARG A 293 40.54 -29.97 -11.38
N PRO A 294 39.57 -30.42 -10.57
CA PRO A 294 39.89 -31.10 -9.32
C PRO A 294 40.85 -32.25 -9.64
N SER A 295 41.94 -32.35 -8.92
CA SER A 295 42.95 -33.39 -9.09
C SER A 295 42.29 -34.78 -9.01
N GLY A 296 42.36 -35.56 -10.07
CA GLY A 296 41.76 -36.88 -10.16
C GLY A 296 40.37 -36.99 -10.77
N LEU A 297 39.70 -35.87 -11.10
CA LEU A 297 38.39 -35.88 -11.76
C LEU A 297 38.53 -35.85 -13.29
N SER A 298 37.66 -36.60 -13.93
CA SER A 298 37.52 -36.59 -15.39
C SER A 298 36.85 -35.30 -15.87
N LEU A 299 36.96 -34.96 -17.16
CA LEU A 299 36.23 -33.87 -17.78
C LEU A 299 34.71 -34.01 -17.52
N GLY A 300 34.19 -35.25 -17.57
CA GLY A 300 32.79 -35.56 -17.32
C GLY A 300 32.35 -35.18 -15.90
N SER A 301 33.20 -35.45 -14.90
CA SER A 301 32.91 -35.07 -13.51
C SER A 301 32.92 -33.56 -13.30
N THR A 302 33.85 -32.84 -13.95
CA THR A 302 33.90 -31.35 -13.90
C THR A 302 32.64 -30.74 -14.53
N LEU A 303 32.19 -31.28 -15.67
CA LEU A 303 30.95 -30.88 -16.31
C LEU A 303 29.71 -31.19 -15.44
N ALA A 304 29.71 -32.32 -14.74
CA ALA A 304 28.63 -32.69 -13.82
C ALA A 304 28.53 -31.68 -12.64
N VAL A 305 29.67 -31.26 -12.07
CA VAL A 305 29.71 -30.23 -11.03
C VAL A 305 29.20 -28.87 -11.55
N LEU A 306 29.61 -28.49 -12.76
CA LEU A 306 29.13 -27.25 -13.41
C LEU A 306 27.62 -27.27 -13.63
N VAL A 307 27.09 -28.40 -14.15
CA VAL A 307 25.63 -28.55 -14.34
C VAL A 307 24.88 -28.54 -13.01
N ALA A 308 25.42 -29.22 -12.00
CA ALA A 308 24.85 -29.15 -10.63
C ALA A 308 24.81 -27.72 -10.13
N TYR A 309 25.90 -26.96 -10.20
CA TYR A 309 25.97 -25.58 -9.83
C TYR A 309 24.94 -24.72 -10.59
N ALA A 310 24.87 -24.87 -11.91
CA ALA A 310 23.91 -24.16 -12.77
C ALA A 310 22.45 -24.49 -12.44
N THR A 311 22.17 -25.67 -11.88
CA THR A 311 20.84 -26.08 -11.44
C THR A 311 20.51 -25.52 -10.05
N PHE A 312 21.51 -25.42 -9.16
CA PHE A 312 21.30 -24.92 -7.79
C PHE A 312 21.11 -23.42 -7.70
N VAL A 313 21.80 -22.63 -8.50
CA VAL A 313 21.71 -21.17 -8.45
C VAL A 313 20.27 -20.67 -8.64
N PRO A 314 19.48 -21.13 -9.64
CA PRO A 314 18.06 -20.74 -9.75
C PRO A 314 17.24 -21.07 -8.49
N ILE A 315 17.53 -22.19 -7.83
CA ILE A 315 16.85 -22.62 -6.61
C ILE A 315 17.21 -21.67 -5.45
N GLN A 316 18.47 -21.36 -5.29
CA GLN A 316 18.95 -20.42 -4.27
C GLN A 316 18.35 -19.02 -4.45
N GLU A 317 18.32 -18.52 -5.69
CA GLU A 317 17.71 -17.23 -5.98
C GLU A 317 16.18 -17.25 -5.81
N MET A 318 15.52 -18.37 -6.11
CA MET A 318 14.11 -18.54 -5.79
C MET A 318 13.87 -18.42 -4.28
N VAL A 319 14.68 -19.04 -3.45
CA VAL A 319 14.57 -18.94 -1.99
C VAL A 319 14.80 -17.50 -1.53
N ALA A 320 15.91 -16.90 -1.95
CA ALA A 320 16.33 -15.58 -1.48
C ALA A 320 15.43 -14.46 -2.04
N ARG A 321 15.09 -14.47 -3.33
CA ARG A 321 14.35 -13.38 -3.98
C ARG A 321 12.84 -13.60 -3.93
N SER A 322 12.37 -14.77 -4.35
CA SER A 322 10.93 -15.04 -4.35
C SER A 322 10.39 -15.31 -2.94
N GLY A 323 11.06 -16.18 -2.19
CA GLY A 323 10.63 -16.56 -0.85
C GLY A 323 10.76 -15.45 0.19
N ILE A 324 11.90 -14.76 0.24
CA ILE A 324 12.22 -13.82 1.31
C ILE A 324 12.03 -12.38 0.84
N GLN A 325 12.81 -11.92 -0.17
CA GLN A 325 12.82 -10.51 -0.55
C GLN A 325 11.48 -10.00 -1.05
N SER A 326 10.83 -10.70 -1.98
CA SER A 326 9.53 -10.30 -2.53
C SER A 326 8.45 -10.26 -1.46
N SER A 327 8.42 -11.28 -0.61
CA SER A 327 7.45 -11.36 0.48
C SER A 327 7.63 -10.23 1.50
N MET A 328 8.88 -9.90 1.83
CA MET A 328 9.20 -8.73 2.69
C MET A 328 8.80 -7.42 2.02
N MET A 329 9.04 -7.25 0.72
CA MET A 329 8.63 -6.05 -0.03
C MET A 329 7.11 -5.87 -0.03
N MET A 330 6.33 -6.95 -0.08
CA MET A 330 4.87 -6.91 0.00
C MET A 330 4.37 -6.68 1.43
N PHE A 331 5.07 -7.19 2.45
CA PHE A 331 4.68 -7.09 3.85
C PHE A 331 4.99 -5.72 4.45
N LEU A 332 6.16 -5.16 4.17
CA LEU A 332 6.63 -3.89 4.73
C LEU A 332 5.94 -2.71 4.04
N ARG A 333 5.34 -1.81 4.83
CA ARG A 333 4.73 -0.55 4.34
C ARG A 333 5.62 0.69 4.52
N ALA A 334 6.77 0.56 5.18
CA ALA A 334 7.64 1.67 5.50
C ALA A 334 8.33 2.27 4.24
N ARG A 335 8.72 3.54 4.34
CA ARG A 335 9.57 4.22 3.34
C ARG A 335 10.82 3.41 2.96
N HIS A 336 11.33 2.62 3.90
CA HIS A 336 12.55 1.80 3.76
C HIS A 336 12.27 0.33 3.38
N ARG A 337 11.08 0.00 2.86
CA ARG A 337 10.70 -1.39 2.50
C ARG A 337 11.70 -2.09 1.58
N VAL A 338 12.23 -1.38 0.56
CA VAL A 338 13.16 -1.96 -0.41
C VAL A 338 14.51 -2.26 0.23
N PRO A 339 15.25 -1.28 0.82
CA PRO A 339 16.54 -1.57 1.43
C PRO A 339 16.43 -2.59 2.58
N MET A 340 15.36 -2.57 3.36
CA MET A 340 15.16 -3.51 4.45
C MET A 340 14.92 -4.95 3.94
N SER A 341 14.14 -5.12 2.88
CA SER A 341 13.93 -6.43 2.26
C SER A 341 15.21 -6.99 1.65
N ILE A 342 16.02 -6.14 1.01
CA ILE A 342 17.34 -6.52 0.49
C ILE A 342 18.25 -6.99 1.63
N PHE A 343 18.37 -6.19 2.69
CA PHE A 343 19.22 -6.50 3.82
C PHE A 343 18.84 -7.80 4.51
N MET A 344 17.55 -7.99 4.82
CA MET A 344 17.06 -9.22 5.46
C MET A 344 17.25 -10.44 4.57
N SER A 345 16.97 -10.31 3.27
CA SER A 345 17.18 -11.40 2.31
C SER A 345 18.66 -11.77 2.21
N ALA A 346 19.56 -10.79 2.12
CA ALA A 346 20.98 -11.02 2.06
C ALA A 346 21.53 -11.66 3.35
N LEU A 347 21.06 -11.20 4.51
CA LEU A 347 21.46 -11.76 5.81
C LEU A 347 21.03 -13.22 5.94
N LEU A 348 19.76 -13.53 5.65
CA LEU A 348 19.26 -14.92 5.70
C LEU A 348 19.95 -15.80 4.66
N PHE A 349 20.20 -15.29 3.46
CA PHE A 349 20.92 -16.02 2.42
C PHE A 349 22.36 -16.32 2.84
N SER A 350 23.07 -15.33 3.39
CA SER A 350 24.41 -15.51 3.94
C SER A 350 24.45 -16.51 5.09
N SER A 351 23.46 -16.45 5.99
CA SER A 351 23.35 -17.37 7.14
C SER A 351 23.24 -18.84 6.71
N THR A 352 22.59 -19.11 5.57
CA THR A 352 22.51 -20.49 5.06
C THR A 352 23.86 -21.08 4.65
N HIS A 353 24.91 -20.27 4.53
CA HIS A 353 26.27 -20.69 4.15
C HIS A 353 27.22 -20.86 5.37
N LEU A 354 26.73 -20.53 6.59
CA LEU A 354 27.52 -20.72 7.82
C LEU A 354 27.94 -22.17 8.06
N HIS A 355 27.23 -23.14 7.52
CA HIS A 355 27.59 -24.55 7.59
C HIS A 355 28.88 -24.88 6.81
N THR A 356 29.29 -24.04 5.88
CA THR A 356 30.54 -24.18 5.09
C THR A 356 31.69 -23.53 5.85
N SER A 357 31.65 -22.22 6.06
CA SER A 357 32.53 -21.47 6.95
C SER A 357 31.98 -20.07 7.21
N PHE A 358 32.48 -19.40 8.26
CA PHE A 358 32.13 -18.02 8.54
C PHE A 358 32.65 -17.07 7.46
N GLU A 359 33.85 -17.29 6.98
CA GLU A 359 34.51 -16.47 5.95
C GLU A 359 33.70 -16.53 4.64
N PHE A 360 33.24 -17.72 4.26
CA PHE A 360 32.41 -17.89 3.07
C PHE A 360 31.05 -17.20 3.22
N ALA A 361 30.40 -17.35 4.37
CA ALA A 361 29.16 -16.65 4.66
C ALA A 361 29.35 -15.11 4.62
N ALA A 362 30.44 -14.60 5.21
CA ALA A 362 30.79 -13.18 5.18
C ALA A 362 31.03 -12.65 3.75
N LEU A 363 31.62 -13.45 2.87
CA LEU A 363 31.83 -13.12 1.45
C LEU A 363 30.50 -13.10 0.68
N VAL A 364 29.60 -14.03 0.98
CA VAL A 364 28.29 -14.15 0.32
C VAL A 364 27.38 -13.01 0.70
N PHE A 365 27.52 -12.39 1.87
CA PHE A 365 26.65 -11.32 2.32
C PHE A 365 26.63 -10.08 1.39
N PRO A 366 27.77 -9.45 1.05
CA PRO A 366 27.79 -8.32 0.11
C PRO A 366 27.29 -8.69 -1.29
N LEU A 367 27.55 -9.93 -1.76
CA LEU A 367 27.00 -10.43 -3.00
C LEU A 367 25.47 -10.56 -2.90
N GLY A 368 24.97 -11.04 -1.77
CA GLY A 368 23.54 -11.09 -1.47
C GLY A 368 22.86 -9.72 -1.51
N LEU A 369 23.51 -8.67 -0.99
CA LEU A 369 23.05 -7.28 -1.08
C LEU A 369 23.01 -6.82 -2.55
N PHE A 370 24.08 -7.09 -3.30
CA PHE A 370 24.15 -6.74 -4.72
C PHE A 370 23.04 -7.40 -5.53
N TRP A 371 22.86 -8.71 -5.43
CA TRP A 371 21.78 -9.41 -6.14
C TRP A 371 20.41 -8.99 -5.68
N GLY A 372 20.23 -8.67 -4.39
CA GLY A 372 18.98 -8.12 -3.87
C GLY A 372 18.66 -6.75 -4.47
N TRP A 373 19.67 -5.89 -4.60
CA TRP A 373 19.54 -4.61 -5.29
C TRP A 373 19.24 -4.79 -6.78
N LEU A 374 19.96 -5.67 -7.46
CA LEU A 374 19.73 -5.98 -8.88
C LEU A 374 18.29 -6.46 -9.13
N TYR A 375 17.80 -7.39 -8.29
CA TYR A 375 16.43 -7.87 -8.34
C TYR A 375 15.41 -6.76 -8.11
N SER A 376 15.68 -5.81 -7.22
CA SER A 376 14.76 -4.70 -6.95
C SER A 376 14.58 -3.73 -8.12
N ARG A 377 15.54 -3.66 -9.04
CA ARG A 377 15.49 -2.85 -10.27
C ARG A 377 14.61 -3.46 -11.36
N CYS A 378 14.72 -4.77 -11.51
CA CYS A 378 13.90 -5.56 -12.43
C CYS A 378 13.46 -6.84 -11.70
N PRO A 379 12.25 -6.87 -11.11
CA PRO A 379 11.82 -7.97 -10.24
C PRO A 379 11.46 -9.22 -11.05
N THR A 380 12.45 -9.81 -11.71
CA THR A 380 12.41 -11.11 -12.38
C THR A 380 13.64 -11.92 -11.98
N LEU A 381 13.47 -13.24 -11.81
CA LEU A 381 14.56 -14.15 -11.48
C LEU A 381 15.61 -14.24 -12.58
N VAL A 382 15.26 -13.94 -13.84
CA VAL A 382 16.15 -14.11 -15.00
C VAL A 382 17.46 -13.35 -14.83
N GLY A 383 17.40 -12.06 -14.49
CA GLY A 383 18.62 -11.24 -14.38
C GLY A 383 19.50 -11.63 -13.20
N VAL A 384 18.91 -11.87 -12.03
CA VAL A 384 19.67 -12.22 -10.84
C VAL A 384 20.29 -13.61 -10.94
N VAL A 385 19.56 -14.59 -11.48
CA VAL A 385 20.10 -15.94 -11.75
C VAL A 385 21.26 -15.87 -12.73
N PHE A 386 21.11 -15.11 -13.81
CA PHE A 386 22.18 -14.91 -14.78
C PHE A 386 23.42 -14.27 -14.14
N SER A 387 23.25 -13.19 -13.36
CA SER A 387 24.36 -12.53 -12.66
C SER A 387 25.06 -13.47 -11.68
N HIS A 388 24.29 -14.24 -10.90
CA HIS A 388 24.85 -15.21 -9.95
C HIS A 388 25.64 -16.31 -10.66
N LEU A 389 25.09 -16.87 -11.73
CA LEU A 389 25.81 -17.84 -12.57
C LEU A 389 27.09 -17.24 -13.15
N LEU A 390 27.01 -16.03 -13.71
CA LEU A 390 28.17 -15.37 -14.32
C LEU A 390 29.31 -15.16 -13.31
N ILE A 391 29.00 -14.56 -12.16
CA ILE A 391 30.02 -14.29 -11.12
C ILE A 391 30.54 -15.58 -10.52
N GLY A 392 29.69 -16.52 -10.17
CA GLY A 392 30.09 -17.76 -9.51
C GLY A 392 30.86 -18.72 -10.43
N ILE A 393 30.41 -18.92 -11.67
CA ILE A 393 31.15 -19.72 -12.65
C ILE A 393 32.53 -19.10 -12.90
N PHE A 394 32.59 -17.77 -13.07
CA PHE A 394 33.85 -17.08 -13.28
C PHE A 394 34.79 -17.24 -12.07
N ALA A 395 34.31 -17.04 -10.85
CA ALA A 395 35.13 -17.15 -9.63
C ALA A 395 35.66 -18.58 -9.41
N VAL A 396 34.78 -19.58 -9.55
CA VAL A 396 35.11 -20.98 -9.20
C VAL A 396 35.80 -21.69 -10.34
N PHE A 397 35.29 -21.60 -11.57
CA PHE A 397 35.73 -22.44 -12.68
C PHE A 397 36.77 -21.77 -13.61
N VAL A 398 36.83 -20.42 -13.65
CA VAL A 398 37.76 -19.70 -14.53
C VAL A 398 38.96 -19.16 -13.71
N VAL A 399 38.68 -18.53 -12.59
CA VAL A 399 39.74 -17.96 -11.74
C VAL A 399 40.23 -18.97 -10.70
N SER A 400 39.44 -20.01 -10.38
CA SER A 400 39.78 -21.06 -9.39
C SER A 400 40.26 -20.50 -8.05
N PHE A 401 39.35 -19.77 -7.34
CA PHE A 401 39.65 -19.29 -6.00
C PHE A 401 39.64 -20.47 -5.02
N PRO A 402 40.72 -20.73 -4.26
CA PRO A 402 40.86 -21.93 -3.43
C PRO A 402 39.97 -21.97 -2.20
N PHE A 403 39.21 -20.90 -1.91
CA PHE A 403 38.32 -20.80 -0.76
C PHE A 403 36.86 -20.92 -1.13
N LEU A 404 36.52 -21.10 -2.38
CA LEU A 404 35.20 -21.36 -2.93
C LEU A 404 35.09 -22.79 -3.41
#